data_95df5c4b07415246716145af54dc74ec
#
_entry.id   95df5c4b07415246716145af54dc74ec
#
_cell.length_a   1.000
_cell.length_b   1.000
_cell.length_c   1.000
_cell.angle_alpha   90.00
_cell.angle_beta   90.00
_cell.angle_gamma   90.00
#
_symmetry.space_group_name_H-M   'P 1'
#
loop_
_entity.id
_entity.type
_entity.pdbx_description
1 polymer ?
#
loop_
_entity_poly.entity_id
_entity_poly.type
_entity_poly.pdbx_seq_one_letter_code
_entity_poly.pdbx_strand_id
1 'polypeptide(L)'
;MEFKETTVNGVTYSHVPELGAAHGFSTRLGGVSEGIFATLNLGANRGDDREKVRENYRRFCAAVGTDADHLVFSSQVHGDVVRVCTAADGGLGLSRMEDYEADGLVTDVPGLCLVVFSADCLPLLLHDPVRRVAAAVHAGWRGTALGIAERAVEKMRDLYGCDPGNIRAAIGPCISKCCFETDEDVPNAMTAALGAGALKFIEMREGAKFRVDLKGLNALRLERAGLDPERIAVSPECTACRSDKYWSHRVTGGERGSQAAVIQL
;
A
#
# COMPACT_ATOMS: atom_id res chain seq x y z
N MET A 1 13.86 7.78 8.41
CA MET A 1 13.54 6.33 8.28
C MET A 1 13.86 5.89 6.86
N GLU A 2 14.37 4.66 6.68
CA GLU A 2 14.86 4.19 5.38
C GLU A 2 14.30 2.82 5.01
N PHE A 3 14.03 2.63 3.71
CA PHE A 3 13.68 1.33 3.18
C PHE A 3 14.89 0.39 3.14
N LYS A 4 14.66 -0.86 3.56
CA LYS A 4 15.61 -1.97 3.40
C LYS A 4 14.96 -3.08 2.59
N GLU A 5 15.76 -3.80 1.82
CA GLU A 5 15.35 -5.01 1.13
C GLU A 5 15.89 -6.22 1.88
N THR A 6 15.08 -7.25 1.98
CA THR A 6 15.42 -8.50 2.67
C THR A 6 14.90 -9.68 1.88
N THR A 7 15.66 -10.79 1.87
CA THR A 7 15.23 -12.05 1.29
C THR A 7 15.28 -13.13 2.36
N VAL A 8 14.15 -13.78 2.63
CA VAL A 8 14.01 -14.87 3.59
C VAL A 8 13.37 -16.05 2.88
N ASN A 9 14.05 -17.21 2.89
CA ASN A 9 13.57 -18.43 2.24
C ASN A 9 13.15 -18.25 0.77
N GLY A 10 13.87 -17.39 0.03
CA GLY A 10 13.62 -17.06 -1.37
C GLY A 10 12.56 -15.98 -1.60
N VAL A 11 11.82 -15.56 -0.58
CA VAL A 11 10.86 -14.44 -0.66
C VAL A 11 11.60 -13.13 -0.46
N THR A 12 11.54 -12.24 -1.47
CA THR A 12 12.13 -10.91 -1.40
C THR A 12 11.05 -9.86 -1.13
N TYR A 13 11.28 -9.00 -0.15
CA TYR A 13 10.38 -7.90 0.21
C TYR A 13 11.17 -6.68 0.71
N SER A 14 10.51 -5.51 0.71
CA SER A 14 11.05 -4.32 1.32
C SER A 14 10.29 -3.95 2.59
N HIS A 15 10.99 -3.32 3.53
CA HIS A 15 10.43 -2.87 4.81
C HIS A 15 11.19 -1.64 5.33
N VAL A 16 10.65 -1.01 6.36
CA VAL A 16 11.25 0.14 7.07
C VAL A 16 11.39 -0.24 8.55
N PRO A 17 12.56 -0.69 9.03
CA PRO A 17 12.73 -1.18 10.40
C PRO A 17 12.22 -0.21 11.47
N GLU A 18 12.40 1.07 11.23
CA GLU A 18 11.97 2.13 12.12
C GLU A 18 10.45 2.30 12.21
N LEU A 19 9.65 1.67 11.33
CA LEU A 19 8.18 1.69 11.44
C LEU A 19 7.71 1.08 12.76
N GLY A 20 8.40 0.02 13.24
CA GLY A 20 8.25 -0.50 14.59
C GLY A 20 7.08 -1.47 14.80
N ALA A 21 6.48 -1.98 13.72
CA ALA A 21 5.51 -3.08 13.70
C ALA A 21 6.00 -4.13 12.69
N ALA A 22 5.54 -5.38 12.77
CA ALA A 22 5.81 -6.39 11.76
C ALA A 22 5.13 -5.98 10.44
N HIS A 23 5.90 -5.79 9.36
CA HIS A 23 5.36 -5.30 8.09
C HIS A 23 6.28 -5.61 6.91
N GLY A 24 5.70 -5.60 5.71
CA GLY A 24 6.47 -5.77 4.49
C GLY A 24 5.68 -5.37 3.25
N PHE A 25 6.43 -4.94 2.23
CA PHE A 25 5.96 -4.71 0.87
C PHE A 25 6.53 -5.80 0.00
N SER A 26 5.69 -6.69 -0.52
CA SER A 26 6.16 -7.82 -1.31
C SER A 26 6.73 -7.39 -2.67
N THR A 27 7.61 -8.21 -3.20
CA THR A 27 7.91 -8.24 -4.63
C THR A 27 7.07 -9.31 -5.33
N ARG A 28 7.35 -9.62 -6.59
CA ARG A 28 6.80 -10.79 -7.32
C ARG A 28 7.65 -12.06 -7.19
N LEU A 29 8.71 -12.05 -6.37
CA LEU A 29 9.73 -13.10 -6.30
C LEU A 29 9.54 -14.00 -5.08
N GLY A 30 9.74 -15.33 -5.28
CA GLY A 30 9.77 -16.30 -4.18
C GLY A 30 8.47 -17.06 -3.91
N GLY A 31 7.49 -16.96 -4.80
CA GLY A 31 6.23 -17.70 -4.72
C GLY A 31 6.21 -18.99 -5.53
N VAL A 32 5.00 -19.56 -5.66
CA VAL A 32 4.71 -20.84 -6.34
C VAL A 32 3.78 -20.70 -7.53
N SER A 33 3.27 -19.49 -7.80
CA SER A 33 2.43 -19.25 -8.96
C SER A 33 3.23 -19.34 -10.27
N GLU A 34 2.55 -19.64 -11.37
CA GLU A 34 3.16 -19.92 -12.68
C GLU A 34 2.57 -19.03 -13.77
N GLY A 35 3.14 -19.13 -14.98
CA GLY A 35 2.65 -18.38 -16.15
C GLY A 35 2.67 -16.86 -15.92
N ILE A 36 1.57 -16.19 -16.23
CA ILE A 36 1.45 -14.73 -16.05
C ILE A 36 1.49 -14.29 -14.58
N PHE A 37 1.30 -15.23 -13.64
CA PHE A 37 1.33 -14.99 -12.19
C PHE A 37 2.66 -15.35 -11.51
N ALA A 38 3.70 -15.72 -12.29
CA ALA A 38 4.99 -16.15 -11.74
C ALA A 38 5.73 -14.98 -11.05
N THR A 39 6.12 -15.14 -9.78
CA THR A 39 5.99 -16.31 -8.90
C THR A 39 5.16 -16.03 -7.64
N LEU A 40 5.37 -14.86 -6.96
CA LEU A 40 4.70 -14.49 -5.72
C LEU A 40 3.48 -13.61 -6.02
N ASN A 41 2.43 -14.20 -6.58
CA ASN A 41 1.16 -13.50 -6.73
C ASN A 41 0.38 -13.55 -5.42
N LEU A 42 0.00 -12.36 -4.91
CA LEU A 42 -0.80 -12.18 -3.69
C LEU A 42 -2.21 -11.63 -4.00
N GLY A 43 -2.56 -11.51 -5.28
CA GLY A 43 -3.89 -11.08 -5.72
C GLY A 43 -4.91 -12.21 -5.70
N ALA A 44 -5.75 -12.30 -4.67
CA ALA A 44 -6.71 -13.39 -4.47
C ALA A 44 -7.77 -13.51 -5.60
N ASN A 45 -8.12 -12.39 -6.26
CA ASN A 45 -9.21 -12.32 -7.24
C ASN A 45 -8.68 -12.00 -8.66
N ARG A 46 -7.54 -12.58 -9.07
CA ARG A 46 -6.91 -12.32 -10.38
C ARG A 46 -6.96 -13.49 -11.35
N GLY A 47 -7.61 -14.60 -10.96
CA GLY A 47 -7.74 -15.79 -11.82
C GLY A 47 -6.57 -16.79 -11.66
N ASP A 48 -5.71 -16.62 -10.69
CA ASP A 48 -4.71 -17.60 -10.29
C ASP A 48 -5.34 -18.72 -9.46
N ASP A 49 -4.61 -19.84 -9.32
CA ASP A 49 -4.99 -20.94 -8.45
C ASP A 49 -4.99 -20.47 -6.98
N ARG A 50 -6.13 -20.64 -6.31
CA ARG A 50 -6.34 -20.19 -4.93
C ARG A 50 -5.38 -20.85 -3.93
N GLU A 51 -5.04 -22.12 -4.12
CA GLU A 51 -4.09 -22.81 -3.25
C GLU A 51 -2.67 -22.29 -3.44
N LYS A 52 -2.27 -21.93 -4.67
CA LYS A 52 -1.00 -21.23 -4.92
C LYS A 52 -0.96 -19.84 -4.26
N VAL A 53 -2.05 -19.10 -4.34
CA VAL A 53 -2.16 -17.79 -3.66
C VAL A 53 -2.08 -17.94 -2.15
N ARG A 54 -2.74 -18.95 -1.54
CA ARG A 54 -2.63 -19.25 -0.11
C ARG A 54 -1.20 -19.61 0.29
N GLU A 55 -0.52 -20.45 -0.49
CA GLU A 55 0.88 -20.80 -0.26
C GLU A 55 1.79 -19.56 -0.37
N ASN A 56 1.52 -18.67 -1.32
CA ASN A 56 2.25 -17.42 -1.46
C ASN A 56 2.08 -16.52 -0.23
N TYR A 57 0.86 -16.39 0.31
CA TYR A 57 0.63 -15.66 1.57
C TYR A 57 1.35 -16.30 2.73
N ARG A 58 1.29 -17.62 2.87
CA ARG A 58 2.00 -18.34 3.93
C ARG A 58 3.51 -18.08 3.89
N ARG A 59 4.12 -18.12 2.70
CA ARG A 59 5.53 -17.80 2.50
C ARG A 59 5.86 -16.37 2.82
N PHE A 60 5.05 -15.44 2.32
CA PHE A 60 5.27 -14.01 2.51
C PHE A 60 5.12 -13.63 4.00
N CYS A 61 4.05 -14.05 4.65
CA CYS A 61 3.84 -13.79 6.07
C CYS A 61 4.96 -14.41 6.94
N ALA A 62 5.38 -15.65 6.66
CA ALA A 62 6.50 -16.26 7.36
C ALA A 62 7.82 -15.49 7.17
N ALA A 63 8.08 -14.93 5.98
CA ALA A 63 9.27 -14.13 5.72
C ALA A 63 9.24 -12.79 6.46
N VAL A 64 8.08 -12.15 6.56
CA VAL A 64 7.86 -10.86 7.23
C VAL A 64 7.75 -11.00 8.76
N GLY A 65 7.34 -12.18 9.24
CA GLY A 65 7.05 -12.43 10.67
C GLY A 65 5.63 -12.01 11.06
N THR A 66 4.66 -12.15 10.13
CA THR A 66 3.22 -11.92 10.35
C THR A 66 2.45 -13.24 10.28
N ASP A 67 1.18 -13.21 10.70
CA ASP A 67 0.32 -14.39 10.75
C ASP A 67 -0.61 -14.48 9.53
N ALA A 68 -0.45 -15.52 8.71
CA ALA A 68 -1.26 -15.76 7.53
C ALA A 68 -2.71 -16.19 7.84
N ASP A 69 -3.01 -16.67 9.04
CA ASP A 69 -4.37 -17.08 9.43
C ASP A 69 -5.24 -15.90 9.88
N HIS A 70 -4.61 -14.77 10.22
CA HIS A 70 -5.29 -13.56 10.70
C HIS A 70 -5.21 -12.38 9.72
N LEU A 71 -5.07 -12.66 8.42
CA LEU A 71 -5.11 -11.64 7.38
C LEU A 71 -6.50 -10.98 7.27
N VAL A 72 -6.51 -9.68 7.00
CA VAL A 72 -7.74 -8.92 6.72
C VAL A 72 -7.59 -8.19 5.40
N PHE A 73 -8.44 -8.52 4.45
CA PHE A 73 -8.55 -7.89 3.13
C PHE A 73 -9.80 -7.00 3.04
N SER A 74 -9.86 -6.20 2.00
CA SER A 74 -11.04 -5.45 1.57
C SER A 74 -11.15 -5.44 0.05
N SER A 75 -12.36 -5.24 -0.46
CA SER A 75 -12.59 -4.90 -1.87
C SER A 75 -12.13 -3.46 -2.11
N GLN A 76 -10.95 -3.27 -2.69
CA GLN A 76 -10.39 -1.97 -3.03
C GLN A 76 -11.08 -1.41 -4.28
N VAL A 77 -11.71 -0.25 -4.15
CA VAL A 77 -12.51 0.40 -5.20
C VAL A 77 -11.95 1.74 -5.66
N HIS A 78 -10.73 2.07 -5.23
CA HIS A 78 -10.06 3.36 -5.45
C HIS A 78 -10.79 4.55 -4.82
N GLY A 79 -11.46 4.30 -3.70
CA GLY A 79 -12.18 5.27 -2.88
C GLY A 79 -11.33 5.86 -1.76
N ASP A 80 -12.02 6.35 -0.73
CA ASP A 80 -11.42 7.02 0.43
C ASP A 80 -11.93 6.47 1.77
N VAL A 81 -12.63 5.33 1.73
CA VAL A 81 -13.14 4.67 2.93
C VAL A 81 -11.99 3.97 3.66
N VAL A 82 -11.85 4.31 4.96
CA VAL A 82 -10.96 3.62 5.89
C VAL A 82 -11.81 2.88 6.91
N ARG A 83 -11.74 1.54 6.89
CA ARG A 83 -12.51 0.66 7.80
C ARG A 83 -11.72 0.37 9.08
N VAL A 84 -12.46 0.36 10.21
CA VAL A 84 -11.95 -0.17 11.47
C VAL A 84 -12.09 -1.70 11.46
N CYS A 85 -10.97 -2.39 11.71
CA CYS A 85 -10.93 -3.84 11.78
C CYS A 85 -10.83 -4.31 13.21
N THR A 86 -11.60 -5.34 13.55
CA THR A 86 -11.70 -5.96 14.87
C THR A 86 -11.19 -7.40 14.84
N ALA A 87 -11.06 -8.04 15.98
CA ALA A 87 -10.67 -9.45 16.06
C ALA A 87 -11.60 -10.39 15.25
N ALA A 88 -12.87 -10.01 15.06
CA ALA A 88 -13.82 -10.79 14.25
C ALA A 88 -13.50 -10.77 12.75
N ASP A 89 -12.69 -9.82 12.29
CA ASP A 89 -12.32 -9.69 10.89
C ASP A 89 -11.15 -10.62 10.48
N GLY A 90 -10.46 -11.25 11.42
CA GLY A 90 -9.35 -12.18 11.13
C GLY A 90 -9.75 -13.29 10.16
N GLY A 91 -8.94 -13.49 9.12
CA GLY A 91 -9.18 -14.47 8.04
C GLY A 91 -10.09 -13.96 6.91
N LEU A 92 -10.56 -12.71 6.93
CA LEU A 92 -11.33 -12.13 5.82
C LEU A 92 -10.46 -11.96 4.57
N GLY A 93 -10.98 -12.44 3.44
CA GLY A 93 -10.37 -12.34 2.12
C GLY A 93 -9.60 -13.56 1.67
N LEU A 94 -8.89 -14.27 2.54
CA LEU A 94 -8.21 -15.51 2.19
C LEU A 94 -8.99 -16.77 2.61
N SER A 95 -9.45 -16.81 3.87
CA SER A 95 -10.18 -17.95 4.44
C SER A 95 -11.70 -17.75 4.37
N ARG A 96 -12.17 -16.52 4.46
CA ARG A 96 -13.56 -16.10 4.28
C ARG A 96 -13.64 -14.99 3.24
N MET A 97 -14.75 -14.86 2.52
CA MET A 97 -14.92 -13.77 1.56
C MET A 97 -15.11 -12.44 2.32
N GLU A 98 -14.44 -11.41 1.83
CA GLU A 98 -14.73 -10.03 2.21
C GLU A 98 -16.10 -9.60 1.66
N ASP A 99 -16.85 -8.83 2.44
CA ASP A 99 -18.21 -8.36 2.11
C ASP A 99 -18.32 -6.83 2.12
N TYR A 100 -17.19 -6.13 2.13
CA TYR A 100 -17.17 -4.67 2.20
C TYR A 100 -16.13 -4.02 1.31
N GLU A 101 -16.44 -2.80 0.89
CA GLU A 101 -15.56 -1.94 0.11
C GLU A 101 -14.80 -0.98 1.02
N ALA A 102 -13.47 -1.00 0.94
CA ALA A 102 -12.60 -0.04 1.59
C ALA A 102 -11.22 -0.04 0.91
N ASP A 103 -10.59 1.12 0.88
CA ASP A 103 -9.21 1.26 0.39
C ASP A 103 -8.21 1.50 1.53
N GLY A 104 -8.71 1.64 2.77
CA GLY A 104 -7.91 1.72 3.97
C GLY A 104 -8.47 0.81 5.08
N LEU A 105 -7.57 0.26 5.89
CA LEU A 105 -7.86 -0.58 7.06
C LEU A 105 -7.10 -0.01 8.25
N VAL A 106 -7.70 0.01 9.43
CA VAL A 106 -7.08 0.46 10.68
C VAL A 106 -7.47 -0.45 11.83
N THR A 107 -6.54 -0.74 12.75
CA THR A 107 -6.79 -1.59 13.92
C THR A 107 -5.86 -1.24 15.09
N ASP A 108 -6.30 -1.52 16.30
CA ASP A 108 -5.50 -1.60 17.53
C ASP A 108 -5.41 -3.05 18.06
N VAL A 109 -5.94 -4.03 17.33
CA VAL A 109 -5.99 -5.43 17.73
C VAL A 109 -4.66 -6.12 17.46
N PRO A 110 -3.94 -6.60 18.50
CA PRO A 110 -2.72 -7.37 18.31
C PRO A 110 -2.98 -8.66 17.55
N GLY A 111 -2.04 -9.04 16.69
CA GLY A 111 -2.12 -10.27 15.89
C GLY A 111 -2.99 -10.17 14.64
N LEU A 112 -3.75 -9.10 14.44
CA LEU A 112 -4.52 -8.89 13.22
C LEU A 112 -3.61 -8.31 12.13
N CYS A 113 -3.53 -8.95 10.97
CA CYS A 113 -2.66 -8.57 9.86
C CYS A 113 -3.45 -7.86 8.76
N LEU A 114 -3.30 -6.54 8.65
CA LEU A 114 -3.95 -5.73 7.62
C LEU A 114 -3.21 -5.86 6.29
N VAL A 115 -3.97 -5.98 5.19
CA VAL A 115 -3.44 -6.20 3.84
C VAL A 115 -4.05 -5.22 2.84
N VAL A 116 -3.20 -4.60 2.03
CA VAL A 116 -3.62 -3.87 0.82
C VAL A 116 -2.86 -4.38 -0.40
N PHE A 117 -3.56 -4.42 -1.54
CA PHE A 117 -3.01 -4.92 -2.80
C PHE A 117 -2.58 -3.78 -3.70
N SER A 118 -1.56 -4.05 -4.49
CA SER A 118 -1.07 -3.09 -5.46
C SER A 118 -0.53 -3.77 -6.72
N ALA A 119 -0.60 -3.04 -7.81
CA ALA A 119 0.25 -3.14 -8.98
C ALA A 119 0.20 -1.77 -9.64
N ASP A 120 1.17 -0.95 -9.33
CA ASP A 120 1.36 0.46 -9.63
C ASP A 120 0.69 1.45 -8.67
N CYS A 121 -0.49 1.18 -8.11
CA CYS A 121 -1.05 2.04 -7.06
C CYS A 121 -0.14 2.08 -5.83
N LEU A 122 -0.24 3.15 -5.04
CA LEU A 122 0.63 3.38 -3.89
C LEU A 122 0.07 2.64 -2.66
N PRO A 123 0.84 1.70 -2.07
CA PRO A 123 0.55 1.15 -0.76
C PRO A 123 1.20 2.02 0.33
N LEU A 124 0.46 2.34 1.37
CA LEU A 124 0.91 3.12 2.51
C LEU A 124 0.64 2.33 3.80
N LEU A 125 1.66 2.21 4.65
CA LEU A 125 1.55 1.63 5.98
C LEU A 125 1.81 2.70 7.03
N LEU A 126 0.95 2.74 8.06
CA LEU A 126 1.04 3.67 9.19
C LEU A 126 1.12 2.89 10.50
N HIS A 127 1.91 3.38 11.45
CA HIS A 127 2.00 2.83 12.80
C HIS A 127 2.20 3.94 13.83
N ASP A 128 1.37 3.94 14.86
CA ASP A 128 1.62 4.68 16.10
C ASP A 128 2.16 3.72 17.16
N PRO A 129 3.48 3.77 17.49
CA PRO A 129 4.07 2.87 18.48
C PRO A 129 3.64 3.17 19.92
N VAL A 130 3.13 4.38 20.19
CA VAL A 130 2.69 4.81 21.52
C VAL A 130 1.29 4.26 21.82
N ARG A 131 0.37 4.42 20.87
CA ARG A 131 -1.01 3.93 21.00
C ARG A 131 -1.16 2.49 20.53
N ARG A 132 -0.14 1.93 19.86
CA ARG A 132 -0.17 0.60 19.24
C ARG A 132 -1.36 0.46 18.29
N VAL A 133 -1.39 1.32 17.29
CA VAL A 133 -2.40 1.34 16.22
C VAL A 133 -1.70 1.23 14.89
N ALA A 134 -2.19 0.35 14.01
CA ALA A 134 -1.67 0.17 12.68
C ALA A 134 -2.73 0.47 11.61
N ALA A 135 -2.30 0.96 10.46
CA ALA A 135 -3.17 1.10 9.29
C ALA A 135 -2.44 0.66 8.01
N ALA A 136 -3.21 0.09 7.08
CA ALA A 136 -2.78 -0.22 5.72
C ALA A 136 -3.72 0.49 4.75
N VAL A 137 -3.16 1.21 3.77
CA VAL A 137 -3.91 2.08 2.85
C VAL A 137 -3.49 1.83 1.41
N HIS A 138 -4.46 1.64 0.52
CA HIS A 138 -4.29 1.64 -0.92
C HIS A 138 -4.63 3.02 -1.46
N ALA A 139 -3.62 3.76 -1.91
CA ALA A 139 -3.76 5.10 -2.45
C ALA A 139 -3.49 5.13 -3.95
N GLY A 140 -4.45 4.67 -4.76
CA GLY A 140 -4.48 4.98 -6.18
C GLY A 140 -4.66 6.49 -6.40
N TRP A 141 -4.53 6.99 -7.63
CA TRP A 141 -4.62 8.44 -7.87
C TRP A 141 -5.97 9.04 -7.41
N ARG A 142 -7.09 8.30 -7.54
CA ARG A 142 -8.40 8.75 -7.04
C ARG A 142 -8.43 8.84 -5.52
N GLY A 143 -7.97 7.79 -4.83
CA GLY A 143 -7.85 7.80 -3.36
C GLY A 143 -6.90 8.88 -2.86
N THR A 144 -5.79 9.13 -3.60
CA THR A 144 -4.89 10.24 -3.32
C THR A 144 -5.62 11.59 -3.48
N ALA A 145 -6.39 11.81 -4.54
CA ALA A 145 -7.16 13.06 -4.72
C ALA A 145 -8.22 13.23 -3.62
N LEU A 146 -8.90 12.15 -3.22
CA LEU A 146 -9.91 12.15 -2.16
C LEU A 146 -9.35 12.29 -0.73
N GLY A 147 -8.02 12.15 -0.54
CA GLY A 147 -7.38 12.34 0.76
C GLY A 147 -7.36 11.10 1.65
N ILE A 148 -7.31 9.89 1.09
CA ILE A 148 -7.37 8.66 1.87
C ILE A 148 -6.23 8.55 2.91
N ALA A 149 -5.04 9.07 2.61
CA ALA A 149 -3.92 9.09 3.55
C ALA A 149 -4.22 9.94 4.79
N GLU A 150 -4.79 11.14 4.59
CA GLU A 150 -5.23 12.03 5.67
C GLU A 150 -6.36 11.40 6.49
N ARG A 151 -7.36 10.78 5.81
CA ARG A 151 -8.47 10.08 6.46
C ARG A 151 -8.00 8.91 7.36
N ALA A 152 -6.95 8.21 6.96
CA ALA A 152 -6.37 7.17 7.80
C ALA A 152 -5.76 7.77 9.08
N VAL A 153 -5.02 8.87 8.97
CA VAL A 153 -4.47 9.59 10.13
C VAL A 153 -5.59 10.15 11.03
N GLU A 154 -6.63 10.74 10.45
CA GLU A 154 -7.82 11.21 11.17
C GLU A 154 -8.49 10.09 11.95
N LYS A 155 -8.70 8.91 11.32
CA LYS A 155 -9.25 7.73 12.00
C LYS A 155 -8.39 7.29 13.19
N MET A 156 -7.05 7.23 13.00
CA MET A 156 -6.12 6.89 14.07
C MET A 156 -6.20 7.89 15.22
N ARG A 157 -6.26 9.19 14.91
CA ARG A 157 -6.41 10.27 15.91
C ARG A 157 -7.75 10.19 16.63
N ASP A 158 -8.84 10.16 15.89
CA ASP A 158 -10.19 10.38 16.43
C ASP A 158 -10.71 9.17 17.22
N LEU A 159 -10.37 7.94 16.81
CA LEU A 159 -10.85 6.73 17.45
C LEU A 159 -9.89 6.16 18.52
N TYR A 160 -8.57 6.36 18.33
CA TYR A 160 -7.56 5.75 19.19
C TYR A 160 -6.72 6.77 19.96
N GLY A 161 -6.94 8.07 19.72
CA GLY A 161 -6.20 9.14 20.38
C GLY A 161 -4.72 9.18 19.98
N CYS A 162 -4.40 8.75 18.75
CA CYS A 162 -3.05 8.88 18.21
C CYS A 162 -2.68 10.36 18.04
N ASP A 163 -1.45 10.71 18.41
CA ASP A 163 -0.87 12.00 18.05
C ASP A 163 -0.20 11.86 16.67
N PRO A 164 -0.61 12.64 15.66
CA PRO A 164 0.01 12.58 14.33
C PRO A 164 1.54 12.72 14.36
N GLY A 165 2.10 13.50 15.32
CA GLY A 165 3.54 13.63 15.52
C GLY A 165 4.23 12.32 15.96
N ASN A 166 3.49 11.32 16.49
CA ASN A 166 4.02 10.01 16.85
C ASN A 166 3.86 8.97 15.72
N ILE A 167 2.97 9.22 14.76
CA ILE A 167 2.72 8.28 13.68
C ILE A 167 3.92 8.21 12.74
N ARG A 168 4.31 6.98 12.41
CA ARG A 168 5.34 6.65 11.43
C ARG A 168 4.66 6.15 10.16
N ALA A 169 5.16 6.55 9.00
CA ALA A 169 4.59 6.21 7.71
C ALA A 169 5.64 5.58 6.79
N ALA A 170 5.24 4.54 6.06
CA ALA A 170 6.03 3.94 4.98
C ALA A 170 5.22 3.97 3.68
N ILE A 171 5.62 4.82 2.74
CA ILE A 171 5.09 4.89 1.38
C ILE A 171 5.84 3.87 0.54
N GLY A 172 5.17 2.77 0.17
CA GLY A 172 5.77 1.61 -0.47
C GLY A 172 6.07 1.78 -1.97
N PRO A 173 6.63 0.71 -2.58
CA PRO A 173 6.86 0.66 -4.03
C PRO A 173 5.56 0.86 -4.81
N CYS A 174 5.57 1.80 -5.74
CA CYS A 174 4.46 2.09 -6.65
C CYS A 174 5.01 2.66 -7.97
N ILE A 175 4.14 2.93 -8.95
CA ILE A 175 4.56 3.65 -10.14
C ILE A 175 5.04 5.05 -9.74
N SER A 176 6.25 5.41 -10.13
CA SER A 176 6.84 6.71 -9.81
C SER A 176 6.64 7.71 -10.95
N LYS A 177 6.92 8.98 -10.70
CA LYS A 177 6.81 10.08 -11.66
C LYS A 177 7.45 9.76 -13.03
N CYS A 178 8.54 9.01 -13.05
CA CYS A 178 9.23 8.60 -14.28
C CYS A 178 8.36 7.80 -15.26
N CYS A 179 7.34 7.07 -14.76
CA CYS A 179 6.48 6.18 -15.55
C CYS A 179 4.99 6.52 -15.45
N PHE A 180 4.58 7.32 -14.45
CA PHE A 180 3.17 7.67 -14.26
C PHE A 180 2.77 8.86 -15.15
N GLU A 181 2.66 8.58 -16.45
CA GLU A 181 2.13 9.50 -17.44
C GLU A 181 0.61 9.41 -17.50
N THR A 182 -0.07 10.56 -17.50
CA THR A 182 -1.52 10.70 -17.39
C THR A 182 -2.03 11.77 -18.34
N ASP A 183 -3.34 11.79 -18.54
CA ASP A 183 -4.06 12.91 -19.12
C ASP A 183 -4.32 13.99 -18.06
N GLU A 184 -5.01 15.05 -18.42
CA GLU A 184 -5.27 16.23 -17.57
C GLU A 184 -6.19 15.96 -16.37
N ASP A 185 -6.96 14.87 -16.38
CA ASP A 185 -7.87 14.50 -15.30
C ASP A 185 -7.13 14.30 -13.96
N VAL A 186 -5.97 13.67 -14.00
CA VAL A 186 -5.17 13.42 -12.77
C VAL A 186 -4.56 14.69 -12.20
N PRO A 187 -3.79 15.52 -12.95
CA PRO A 187 -3.25 16.75 -12.41
C PRO A 187 -4.33 17.75 -11.99
N ASN A 188 -5.46 17.81 -12.70
CA ASN A 188 -6.59 18.67 -12.33
C ASN A 188 -7.20 18.24 -10.98
N ALA A 189 -7.42 16.93 -10.77
CA ALA A 189 -7.90 16.40 -9.49
C ALA A 189 -6.92 16.70 -8.34
N MET A 190 -5.61 16.54 -8.56
CA MET A 190 -4.60 16.84 -7.55
C MET A 190 -4.54 18.34 -7.21
N THR A 191 -4.62 19.20 -8.22
CA THR A 191 -4.61 20.65 -8.02
C THR A 191 -5.90 21.13 -7.34
N ALA A 192 -7.06 20.59 -7.70
CA ALA A 192 -8.32 20.89 -7.02
C ALA A 192 -8.27 20.49 -5.53
N ALA A 193 -7.67 19.35 -5.21
CA ALA A 193 -7.61 18.81 -3.84
C ALA A 193 -6.53 19.48 -2.96
N LEU A 194 -5.36 19.80 -3.52
CA LEU A 194 -4.18 20.25 -2.77
C LEU A 194 -3.75 21.70 -3.07
N GLY A 195 -4.42 22.36 -4.02
CA GLY A 195 -4.08 23.72 -4.45
C GLY A 195 -2.69 23.80 -5.07
N ALA A 196 -2.05 24.96 -4.95
CA ALA A 196 -0.71 25.22 -5.49
C ALA A 196 0.36 24.25 -4.97
N GLY A 197 0.15 23.62 -3.81
CA GLY A 197 1.06 22.64 -3.25
C GLY A 197 1.26 21.38 -4.10
N ALA A 198 0.28 21.05 -4.96
CA ALA A 198 0.38 19.92 -5.88
C ALA A 198 1.34 20.18 -7.05
N LEU A 199 1.50 21.43 -7.47
CA LEU A 199 2.18 21.78 -8.73
C LEU A 199 3.64 21.30 -8.80
N LYS A 200 4.37 21.28 -7.68
CA LYS A 200 5.75 20.76 -7.64
C LYS A 200 5.88 19.27 -7.96
N PHE A 201 4.78 18.53 -7.86
CA PHE A 201 4.70 17.09 -8.13
C PHE A 201 4.15 16.75 -9.52
N ILE A 202 3.79 17.77 -10.31
CA ILE A 202 3.20 17.63 -11.63
C ILE A 202 4.14 18.25 -12.66
N GLU A 203 4.43 17.52 -13.72
CA GLU A 203 5.27 17.98 -14.83
C GLU A 203 4.49 17.83 -16.13
N MET A 204 4.33 18.93 -16.85
CA MET A 204 3.73 18.92 -18.19
C MET A 204 4.73 18.31 -19.20
N ARG A 205 4.23 17.48 -20.08
CA ARG A 205 4.98 16.87 -21.18
C ARG A 205 4.41 17.29 -22.53
N GLU A 206 5.06 16.91 -23.58
CA GLU A 206 4.57 17.12 -24.94
C GLU A 206 3.22 16.42 -25.17
N GLY A 207 2.38 16.97 -26.07
CA GLY A 207 1.09 16.39 -26.42
C GLY A 207 0.04 16.45 -25.29
N ALA A 208 0.10 17.45 -24.41
CA ALA A 208 -0.81 17.64 -23.27
C ALA A 208 -0.85 16.44 -22.31
N LYS A 209 0.26 15.70 -22.20
CA LYS A 209 0.46 14.66 -21.20
C LYS A 209 1.14 15.23 -19.96
N PHE A 210 0.97 14.56 -18.84
CA PHE A 210 1.53 14.96 -17.56
C PHE A 210 2.22 13.79 -16.88
N ARG A 211 3.28 14.08 -16.12
CA ARG A 211 3.88 13.12 -15.19
C ARG A 211 3.61 13.55 -13.77
N VAL A 212 3.06 12.64 -12.98
CA VAL A 212 2.58 12.92 -11.63
C VAL A 212 3.34 12.08 -10.61
N ASP A 213 3.83 12.72 -9.55
CA ASP A 213 4.49 12.07 -8.43
C ASP A 213 3.49 11.75 -7.31
N LEU A 214 2.88 10.56 -7.36
CA LEU A 214 1.94 10.11 -6.32
C LEU A 214 2.61 9.97 -4.95
N LYS A 215 3.89 9.61 -4.89
CA LYS A 215 4.61 9.48 -3.62
C LYS A 215 4.76 10.82 -2.94
N GLY A 216 5.23 11.82 -3.66
CA GLY A 216 5.37 13.17 -3.16
C GLY A 216 4.03 13.79 -2.76
N LEU A 217 2.95 13.53 -3.52
CA LEU A 217 1.60 14.00 -3.18
C LEU A 217 1.07 13.37 -1.88
N ASN A 218 1.26 12.06 -1.67
CA ASN A 218 0.84 11.41 -0.43
C ASN A 218 1.73 11.80 0.76
N ALA A 219 3.04 12.03 0.56
CA ALA A 219 3.90 12.58 1.60
C ALA A 219 3.41 13.97 2.04
N LEU A 220 3.09 14.86 1.07
CA LEU A 220 2.50 16.17 1.37
C LEU A 220 1.18 16.07 2.15
N ARG A 221 0.33 15.08 1.82
CA ARG A 221 -0.92 14.85 2.55
C ARG A 221 -0.65 14.43 4.00
N LEU A 222 0.29 13.52 4.23
CA LEU A 222 0.67 13.09 5.57
C LEU A 222 1.26 14.24 6.39
N GLU A 223 2.12 15.08 5.79
CA GLU A 223 2.64 16.29 6.44
C GLU A 223 1.50 17.25 6.83
N ARG A 224 0.51 17.47 5.95
CA ARG A 224 -0.67 18.29 6.24
C ARG A 224 -1.56 17.70 7.33
N ALA A 225 -1.58 16.38 7.46
CA ALA A 225 -2.26 15.68 8.55
C ALA A 225 -1.49 15.74 9.88
N GLY A 226 -0.30 16.34 9.89
CA GLY A 226 0.50 16.60 11.10
C GLY A 226 1.62 15.60 11.36
N LEU A 227 1.95 14.71 10.42
CA LEU A 227 3.10 13.83 10.56
C LEU A 227 4.41 14.63 10.42
N ASP A 228 5.38 14.25 11.22
CA ASP A 228 6.76 14.73 11.07
C ASP A 228 7.37 14.17 9.77
N PRO A 229 7.87 15.00 8.84
CA PRO A 229 8.52 14.56 7.62
C PRO A 229 9.65 13.54 7.83
N GLU A 230 10.38 13.61 8.95
CA GLU A 230 11.44 12.65 9.29
C GLU A 230 10.90 11.25 9.62
N ARG A 231 9.60 11.17 9.91
CA ARG A 231 8.86 9.92 10.19
C ARG A 231 8.11 9.36 8.97
N ILE A 232 8.34 9.93 7.80
CA ILE A 232 7.78 9.46 6.53
C ILE A 232 8.90 8.86 5.68
N ALA A 233 8.93 7.54 5.55
CA ALA A 233 9.82 6.85 4.63
C ALA A 233 9.16 6.73 3.25
N VAL A 234 9.89 7.04 2.19
CA VAL A 234 9.41 6.95 0.82
C VAL A 234 10.28 5.96 0.04
N SER A 235 9.66 4.92 -0.52
CA SER A 235 10.37 3.94 -1.35
C SER A 235 10.93 4.60 -2.62
N PRO A 236 12.21 4.38 -2.96
CA PRO A 236 12.78 4.88 -4.22
C PRO A 236 12.33 4.07 -5.44
N GLU A 237 11.75 2.89 -5.25
CA GLU A 237 11.45 1.92 -6.31
C GLU A 237 10.23 2.33 -7.14
N CYS A 238 10.35 2.22 -8.46
CA CYS A 238 9.24 2.35 -9.40
C CYS A 238 8.83 0.97 -9.91
N THR A 239 7.57 0.57 -9.70
CA THR A 239 7.06 -0.75 -10.10
C THR A 239 7.12 -0.97 -11.61
N ALA A 240 6.90 0.06 -12.42
CA ALA A 240 6.97 -0.04 -13.87
C ALA A 240 8.41 -0.13 -14.39
N CYS A 241 9.37 0.63 -13.80
CA CYS A 241 10.79 0.51 -14.15
C CYS A 241 11.38 -0.86 -13.76
N ARG A 242 10.86 -1.42 -12.67
CA ARG A 242 11.30 -2.69 -12.08
C ARG A 242 10.22 -3.77 -12.20
N SER A 243 9.65 -3.92 -13.40
CA SER A 243 8.66 -4.97 -13.69
C SER A 243 9.24 -6.39 -13.61
N ASP A 244 10.57 -6.51 -13.61
CA ASP A 244 11.30 -7.73 -13.26
C ASP A 244 11.09 -8.14 -11.80
N LYS A 245 10.89 -7.17 -10.92
CA LYS A 245 10.79 -7.33 -9.47
C LYS A 245 9.38 -7.10 -8.91
N TYR A 246 8.55 -6.30 -9.59
CA TYR A 246 7.21 -5.92 -9.15
C TYR A 246 6.16 -6.21 -10.23
N TRP A 247 4.91 -6.39 -9.81
CA TRP A 247 3.79 -6.37 -10.72
C TRP A 247 3.50 -4.93 -11.16
N SER A 248 3.34 -4.72 -12.45
CA SER A 248 2.97 -3.42 -13.00
C SER A 248 1.81 -3.54 -13.99
N HIS A 249 0.71 -2.89 -13.67
CA HIS A 249 -0.46 -2.79 -14.54
C HIS A 249 -0.12 -2.03 -15.83
N ARG A 250 0.68 -0.95 -15.69
CA ARG A 250 1.13 -0.10 -16.80
C ARG A 250 1.92 -0.89 -17.84
N VAL A 251 2.81 -1.77 -17.39
CA VAL A 251 3.69 -2.54 -18.28
C VAL A 251 2.95 -3.70 -18.96
N THR A 252 2.04 -4.35 -18.24
CA THR A 252 1.39 -5.59 -18.73
C THR A 252 0.01 -5.37 -19.31
N GLY A 253 -0.54 -4.15 -19.29
CA GLY A 253 -1.91 -3.89 -19.75
C GLY A 253 -2.99 -4.57 -18.91
N GLY A 254 -2.66 -5.03 -17.69
CA GLY A 254 -3.61 -5.66 -16.76
C GLY A 254 -3.47 -7.16 -16.59
N GLU A 255 -2.79 -7.87 -17.48
CA GLU A 255 -2.49 -9.31 -17.34
C GLU A 255 -1.34 -9.53 -16.36
N ARG A 256 -1.67 -9.69 -15.09
CA ARG A 256 -0.67 -9.74 -14.01
C ARG A 256 -1.23 -10.27 -12.69
N GLY A 257 -0.32 -10.65 -11.79
CA GLY A 257 -0.60 -10.80 -10.38
C GLY A 257 -0.69 -9.46 -9.63
N SER A 258 -0.62 -9.51 -8.32
CA SER A 258 -0.55 -8.33 -7.44
C SER A 258 0.50 -8.55 -6.36
N GLN A 259 1.21 -7.49 -6.00
CA GLN A 259 1.91 -7.42 -4.73
C GLN A 259 0.95 -7.02 -3.61
N ALA A 260 1.36 -7.28 -2.38
CA ALA A 260 0.66 -6.84 -1.18
C ALA A 260 1.60 -6.07 -0.25
N ALA A 261 1.03 -5.15 0.50
CA ALA A 261 1.65 -4.59 1.69
C ALA A 261 0.88 -5.08 2.92
N VAL A 262 1.61 -5.54 3.93
CA VAL A 262 1.05 -6.10 5.17
C VAL A 262 1.61 -5.38 6.38
N ILE A 263 0.79 -5.23 7.43
CA ILE A 263 1.20 -4.74 8.74
C ILE A 263 0.44 -5.43 9.86
N GLN A 264 1.14 -5.80 10.93
CA GLN A 264 0.60 -6.48 12.11
C GLN A 264 1.22 -5.92 13.39
N LEU A 265 0.37 -5.74 14.43
CA LEU A 265 0.78 -5.28 15.77
C LEU A 265 1.30 -6.42 16.65
#